data_fec2b4704139ccd6f22533d9b6167327
#
_entry.id   fec2b4704139ccd6f22533d9b6167327
#
_cell.length_a   1.000
_cell.length_b   1.000
_cell.length_c   1.000
_cell.angle_alpha   90.00
_cell.angle_beta   90.00
_cell.angle_gamma   90.00
#
_symmetry.space_group_name_H-M   'P 1'
#
loop_
_entity.id
_entity.type
_entity.pdbx_description
1 polymer ?
#
loop_
_entity_poly.entity_id
_entity_poly.type
_entity_poly.pdbx_seq_one_letter_code
_entity_poly.pdbx_strand_id
1 'polypeptide(L)'
;MITNLIRSSKKNFYQNYFQEHQSNAKKTWEGIRNVLNVSKKDLSSPSKLTVGDVDIFDPKIISEKFNDFFVNIGNKVEAKIPQPKSSFMTYLKNRVGNSMFITPVDDIEVFNMLKKIDKNKSSGPNSIPTNLLQEHAAAFTLPLKLALNQSFAEGKFPDLLKIAKVCPVFKKGERNIRENYRPISLLSNLSKVFERAMHLRLYNFLEEFHVFYDIQYGFRKKYSTDHALLSIVEEIRQNLDNGLFSCGVFVDLEKAFDTVNHKNLLAKLEHYGVRSIANDWFRSYLSNRSQKVDLGNNASSLKNVTCGVPQGSILGPLLFLIYINDMRHALKFSIVHHFADDTNLLYSHKNEKILRKNINQDLEFLFQWLCSNRLSLNVKKTEFIIFRPARTSLKNRVTLTLNGCKIFESTKVKYLGVILDSRLSWKHHIFELSKKLSRSVGMLFKMKNLRCDDKILLSLYYSLFQSHLGYGLVAWGPSIYAKTLFLIQKRAIRALSGLGYSDSTADSFKKFKILSVENLFRLKIASLMWDFDHNLLPNHFQKIFFKYSSETHSYGTRSSANANLAQNALYNTQIGSLMLKYTGPKVLNTLKSLSFYNTCYTKKSFLSKYKTYLLENF
;
A
#
# COMPACT_ATOMS: atom_id res chain seq x y z
N MET A 1 -6.54 -49.24 14.23
CA MET A 1 -6.03 -49.73 12.92
C MET A 1 -6.47 -48.78 11.76
N ILE A 2 -7.75 -48.55 11.48
CA ILE A 2 -8.28 -47.71 10.38
C ILE A 2 -7.72 -46.29 10.37
N THR A 3 -7.68 -45.63 11.53
CA THR A 3 -7.17 -44.25 11.63
C THR A 3 -5.70 -44.12 11.20
N ASN A 4 -4.88 -45.13 11.53
CA ASN A 4 -3.46 -45.14 11.15
C ASN A 4 -3.30 -45.44 9.66
N LEU A 5 -4.14 -46.30 9.08
CA LEU A 5 -4.17 -46.56 7.65
C LEU A 5 -4.55 -45.30 6.84
N ILE A 6 -5.60 -44.59 7.27
CA ILE A 6 -6.01 -43.31 6.66
C ILE A 6 -4.89 -42.26 6.74
N ARG A 7 -4.22 -42.15 7.89
CA ARG A 7 -3.09 -41.22 8.05
C ARG A 7 -1.92 -41.59 7.14
N SER A 8 -1.58 -42.86 7.03
CA SER A 8 -0.50 -43.34 6.16
C SER A 8 -0.83 -43.10 4.70
N SER A 9 -2.02 -43.49 4.25
CA SER A 9 -2.47 -43.27 2.85
C SER A 9 -2.49 -41.78 2.49
N LYS A 10 -3.01 -40.94 3.38
CA LYS A 10 -3.00 -39.48 3.17
C LYS A 10 -1.60 -38.90 3.06
N LYS A 11 -0.66 -39.40 3.87
CA LYS A 11 0.74 -39.00 3.86
C LYS A 11 1.40 -39.38 2.53
N ASN A 12 1.25 -40.62 2.08
CA ASN A 12 1.80 -41.12 0.83
C ASN A 12 1.22 -40.36 -0.37
N PHE A 13 -0.11 -40.11 -0.39
CA PHE A 13 -0.76 -39.32 -1.42
C PHE A 13 -0.15 -37.93 -1.57
N TYR A 14 -0.02 -37.18 -0.46
CA TYR A 14 0.52 -35.82 -0.54
C TYR A 14 2.02 -35.78 -0.82
N GLN A 15 2.81 -36.79 -0.37
CA GLN A 15 4.21 -36.89 -0.75
C GLN A 15 4.36 -37.03 -2.28
N ASN A 16 3.63 -37.97 -2.89
CA ASN A 16 3.65 -38.17 -4.34
C ASN A 16 3.15 -36.92 -5.08
N TYR A 17 2.04 -36.33 -4.63
CA TYR A 17 1.48 -35.11 -5.21
C TYR A 17 2.49 -33.95 -5.23
N PHE A 18 3.19 -33.70 -4.13
CA PHE A 18 4.16 -32.61 -4.05
C PHE A 18 5.43 -32.92 -4.83
N GLN A 19 5.83 -34.17 -4.93
CA GLN A 19 6.98 -34.60 -5.73
C GLN A 19 6.70 -34.39 -7.23
N GLU A 20 5.53 -34.81 -7.70
CA GLU A 20 5.10 -34.62 -9.08
C GLU A 20 4.97 -33.15 -9.49
N HIS A 21 4.57 -32.30 -8.54
CA HIS A 21 4.28 -30.89 -8.82
C HIS A 21 5.31 -29.89 -8.31
N GLN A 22 6.55 -30.30 -8.04
CA GLN A 22 7.63 -29.46 -7.49
C GLN A 22 7.91 -28.21 -8.34
N SER A 23 7.84 -28.31 -9.65
CA SER A 23 8.08 -27.19 -10.58
C SER A 23 6.85 -26.30 -10.83
N ASN A 24 5.65 -26.73 -10.38
CA ASN A 24 4.39 -26.03 -10.62
C ASN A 24 3.88 -25.34 -9.34
N ALA A 25 4.27 -24.08 -9.15
CA ALA A 25 3.88 -23.31 -7.97
C ALA A 25 2.36 -23.26 -7.75
N LYS A 26 1.54 -23.18 -8.81
CA LYS A 26 0.07 -23.12 -8.69
C LYS A 26 -0.49 -24.41 -8.10
N LYS A 27 -0.07 -25.57 -8.61
CA LYS A 27 -0.48 -26.88 -8.10
C LYS A 27 0.06 -27.14 -6.70
N THR A 28 1.33 -26.78 -6.43
CA THR A 28 1.91 -26.86 -5.07
C THR A 28 1.06 -26.09 -4.05
N TRP A 29 0.67 -24.84 -4.36
CA TRP A 29 -0.21 -24.06 -3.47
C TRP A 29 -1.62 -24.60 -3.36
N GLU A 30 -2.13 -25.28 -4.38
CA GLU A 30 -3.40 -25.99 -4.34
C GLU A 30 -3.34 -27.18 -3.37
N GLY A 31 -2.31 -28.01 -3.47
CA GLY A 31 -2.06 -29.10 -2.52
C GLY A 31 -1.92 -28.62 -1.08
N ILE A 32 -1.17 -27.53 -0.87
CA ILE A 32 -1.03 -26.89 0.46
C ILE A 32 -2.40 -26.48 1.03
N ARG A 33 -3.24 -25.80 0.24
CA ARG A 33 -4.59 -25.40 0.68
C ARG A 33 -5.46 -26.59 1.04
N ASN A 34 -5.41 -27.65 0.24
CA ASN A 34 -6.16 -28.90 0.48
C ASN A 34 -5.72 -29.55 1.79
N VAL A 35 -4.41 -29.66 2.04
CA VAL A 35 -3.87 -30.17 3.32
C VAL A 35 -4.34 -29.35 4.51
N LEU A 36 -4.31 -28.02 4.36
CA LEU A 36 -4.64 -27.08 5.44
C LEU A 36 -6.16 -26.90 5.63
N ASN A 37 -6.98 -27.49 4.78
CA ASN A 37 -8.43 -27.25 4.69
C ASN A 37 -8.78 -25.76 4.58
N VAL A 38 -7.92 -25.01 3.88
CA VAL A 38 -8.19 -23.62 3.56
C VAL A 38 -8.97 -23.60 2.26
N SER A 39 -10.28 -23.47 2.36
CA SER A 39 -11.12 -23.24 1.17
C SER A 39 -10.59 -22.03 0.39
N LYS A 40 -10.57 -22.11 -0.94
CA LYS A 40 -10.48 -20.90 -1.74
C LYS A 40 -11.55 -19.96 -1.17
N LYS A 41 -11.18 -18.70 -0.87
CA LYS A 41 -12.20 -17.69 -0.61
C LYS A 41 -13.19 -17.81 -1.77
N ASP A 42 -14.38 -18.19 -1.40
CA ASP A 42 -15.43 -18.36 -2.37
C ASP A 42 -15.68 -17.00 -3.03
N LEU A 43 -15.11 -16.81 -4.22
CA LEU A 43 -15.33 -15.63 -5.07
C LEU A 43 -16.66 -15.77 -5.82
N SER A 44 -17.46 -16.80 -5.47
CA SER A 44 -18.76 -17.01 -6.07
C SER A 44 -19.61 -15.76 -5.92
N SER A 45 -20.32 -15.46 -6.98
CA SER A 45 -21.37 -14.47 -7.00
C SER A 45 -22.36 -14.75 -5.85
N PRO A 46 -22.90 -13.72 -5.21
CA PRO A 46 -23.88 -13.95 -4.15
C PRO A 46 -25.07 -14.72 -4.75
N SER A 47 -25.48 -15.78 -4.06
CA SER A 47 -26.67 -16.56 -4.43
C SER A 47 -27.97 -15.82 -4.09
N LYS A 48 -27.88 -14.78 -3.26
CA LYS A 48 -28.99 -13.97 -2.78
C LYS A 48 -28.53 -12.52 -2.60
N LEU A 49 -29.36 -11.57 -2.99
CA LEU A 49 -29.18 -10.14 -2.71
C LEU A 49 -30.41 -9.57 -2.04
N THR A 50 -30.24 -8.87 -0.92
CA THR A 50 -31.32 -8.17 -0.22
C THR A 50 -31.29 -6.69 -0.58
N VAL A 51 -32.39 -6.17 -1.11
CA VAL A 51 -32.53 -4.75 -1.49
C VAL A 51 -33.79 -4.20 -0.81
N GLY A 52 -33.59 -3.37 0.21
CA GLY A 52 -34.67 -3.06 1.18
C GLY A 52 -35.03 -4.35 1.91
N ASP A 53 -36.33 -4.67 1.94
CA ASP A 53 -36.86 -5.87 2.60
C ASP A 53 -37.12 -7.03 1.61
N VAL A 54 -36.65 -6.90 0.35
CA VAL A 54 -36.91 -7.90 -0.70
C VAL A 54 -35.62 -8.71 -0.98
N ASP A 55 -35.74 -10.03 -0.90
CA ASP A 55 -34.72 -10.99 -1.25
C ASP A 55 -34.80 -11.37 -2.73
N ILE A 56 -33.70 -11.22 -3.44
CA ILE A 56 -33.57 -11.49 -4.88
C ILE A 56 -32.63 -12.68 -5.08
N PHE A 57 -33.07 -13.68 -5.80
CA PHE A 57 -32.30 -14.91 -6.07
C PHE A 57 -31.91 -15.07 -7.56
N ASP A 58 -32.62 -14.39 -8.47
CA ASP A 58 -32.30 -14.44 -9.89
C ASP A 58 -30.95 -13.78 -10.19
N PRO A 59 -29.93 -14.51 -10.72
CA PRO A 59 -28.60 -13.97 -10.97
C PRO A 59 -28.60 -12.82 -11.98
N LYS A 60 -29.55 -12.79 -12.92
CA LYS A 60 -29.67 -11.71 -13.91
C LYS A 60 -30.15 -10.42 -13.21
N ILE A 61 -31.16 -10.52 -12.37
CA ILE A 61 -31.67 -9.38 -11.60
C ILE A 61 -30.62 -8.92 -10.59
N ILE A 62 -29.91 -9.86 -9.93
CA ILE A 62 -28.80 -9.53 -9.03
C ILE A 62 -27.73 -8.70 -9.78
N SER A 63 -27.35 -9.11 -10.99
CA SER A 63 -26.36 -8.37 -11.79
C SER A 63 -26.83 -6.95 -12.15
N GLU A 64 -28.13 -6.78 -12.50
CA GLU A 64 -28.70 -5.44 -12.75
C GLU A 64 -28.69 -4.57 -11.49
N LYS A 65 -29.09 -5.10 -10.33
CA LYS A 65 -29.08 -4.37 -9.06
C LYS A 65 -27.67 -3.95 -8.61
N PHE A 66 -26.65 -4.79 -8.87
CA PHE A 66 -25.26 -4.39 -8.66
C PHE A 66 -24.84 -3.28 -9.60
N ASN A 67 -25.17 -3.37 -10.88
CA ASN A 67 -24.81 -2.36 -11.86
C ASN A 67 -25.47 -1.02 -11.55
N ASP A 68 -26.76 -1.02 -11.22
CA ASP A 68 -27.48 0.17 -10.75
C ASP A 68 -26.83 0.80 -9.53
N PHE A 69 -26.43 -0.02 -8.59
CA PHE A 69 -25.77 0.45 -7.39
C PHE A 69 -24.42 1.07 -7.70
N PHE A 70 -23.56 0.40 -8.48
CA PHE A 70 -22.19 0.85 -8.77
C PHE A 70 -22.15 2.11 -9.64
N VAL A 71 -22.98 2.21 -10.67
CA VAL A 71 -23.05 3.41 -11.52
C VAL A 71 -23.52 4.64 -10.74
N ASN A 72 -24.45 4.44 -9.79
CA ASN A 72 -25.06 5.54 -9.05
C ASN A 72 -24.34 5.88 -7.73
N ILE A 73 -23.27 5.17 -7.35
CA ILE A 73 -22.56 5.42 -6.08
C ILE A 73 -22.09 6.87 -5.98
N GLY A 74 -21.37 7.36 -7.00
CA GLY A 74 -20.82 8.69 -6.99
C GLY A 74 -21.90 9.76 -6.88
N ASN A 75 -22.92 9.68 -7.71
CA ASN A 75 -24.05 10.63 -7.71
C ASN A 75 -24.80 10.64 -6.38
N LYS A 76 -25.00 9.46 -5.76
CA LYS A 76 -25.65 9.34 -4.44
C LYS A 76 -24.81 9.93 -3.31
N VAL A 77 -23.51 9.79 -3.39
CA VAL A 77 -22.58 10.39 -2.42
C VAL A 77 -22.54 11.90 -2.63
N GLU A 78 -22.41 12.36 -3.86
CA GLU A 78 -22.37 13.80 -4.21
C GLU A 78 -23.65 14.53 -3.78
N ALA A 79 -24.81 13.91 -3.94
CA ALA A 79 -26.10 14.49 -3.52
C ALA A 79 -26.21 14.75 -1.99
N LYS A 80 -25.40 14.08 -1.18
CA LYS A 80 -25.34 14.29 0.27
C LYS A 80 -24.34 15.36 0.70
N ILE A 81 -23.49 15.82 -0.22
CA ILE A 81 -22.45 16.81 0.09
C ILE A 81 -23.06 18.19 0.07
N PRO A 82 -22.89 18.98 1.15
CA PRO A 82 -23.35 20.37 1.19
C PRO A 82 -22.75 21.21 0.07
N GLN A 83 -23.43 22.28 -0.30
CA GLN A 83 -22.88 23.24 -1.25
C GLN A 83 -21.58 23.84 -0.71
N PRO A 84 -20.49 23.87 -1.50
CA PRO A 84 -19.22 24.39 -1.06
C PRO A 84 -19.30 25.90 -0.84
N LYS A 85 -18.65 26.37 0.22
CA LYS A 85 -18.50 27.82 0.49
C LYS A 85 -17.51 28.51 -0.47
N SER A 86 -16.59 27.75 -1.06
CA SER A 86 -15.56 28.23 -1.98
C SER A 86 -15.32 27.24 -3.12
N SER A 87 -14.80 27.75 -4.24
CA SER A 87 -14.37 26.89 -5.33
C SER A 87 -13.16 26.04 -4.94
N PHE A 88 -13.05 24.80 -5.46
CA PHE A 88 -11.85 23.99 -5.31
C PHE A 88 -10.59 24.68 -5.86
N MET A 89 -10.73 25.60 -6.82
CA MET A 89 -9.62 26.38 -7.39
C MET A 89 -8.86 27.20 -6.33
N THR A 90 -9.50 27.61 -5.24
CA THR A 90 -8.85 28.39 -4.17
C THR A 90 -7.74 27.62 -3.44
N TYR A 91 -7.78 26.29 -3.50
CA TYR A 91 -6.78 25.41 -2.88
C TYR A 91 -5.63 25.06 -3.84
N LEU A 92 -5.78 25.33 -5.13
CA LEU A 92 -4.74 25.10 -6.12
C LEU A 92 -3.67 26.20 -6.02
N LYS A 93 -2.48 25.80 -5.57
CA LYS A 93 -1.30 26.67 -5.48
C LYS A 93 -0.22 26.17 -6.43
N ASN A 94 0.78 27.01 -6.72
CA ASN A 94 1.95 26.62 -7.50
C ASN A 94 1.57 26.06 -8.88
N ARG A 95 0.92 26.90 -9.72
CA ARG A 95 0.60 26.53 -11.09
C ARG A 95 1.89 26.19 -11.85
N VAL A 96 1.91 25.05 -12.52
CA VAL A 96 3.04 24.66 -13.37
C VAL A 96 3.00 25.50 -14.65
N GLY A 97 4.08 26.24 -14.92
CA GLY A 97 4.20 27.08 -16.12
C GLY A 97 4.31 26.25 -17.40
N ASN A 98 5.09 25.18 -17.34
CA ASN A 98 5.33 24.29 -18.47
C ASN A 98 4.11 23.46 -18.82
N SER A 99 3.94 23.16 -20.11
CA SER A 99 2.88 22.29 -20.59
C SER A 99 3.42 20.90 -20.94
N MET A 100 2.62 19.86 -20.62
CA MET A 100 2.92 18.49 -20.97
C MET A 100 2.76 18.27 -22.47
N PHE A 101 3.81 17.79 -23.13
CA PHE A 101 3.77 17.32 -24.50
C PHE A 101 3.66 15.79 -24.54
N ILE A 102 2.73 15.26 -25.34
CA ILE A 102 2.57 13.83 -25.53
C ILE A 102 3.57 13.38 -26.60
N THR A 103 4.68 12.80 -26.16
CA THR A 103 5.66 12.23 -27.10
C THR A 103 5.10 10.96 -27.75
N PRO A 104 5.35 10.73 -29.06
CA PRO A 104 4.94 9.49 -29.73
C PRO A 104 5.56 8.24 -29.05
N VAL A 105 4.92 7.09 -29.22
CA VAL A 105 5.51 5.79 -28.86
C VAL A 105 6.32 5.24 -30.03
N ASP A 106 7.42 4.56 -29.73
CA ASP A 106 8.20 3.79 -30.70
C ASP A 106 7.90 2.28 -30.64
N ASP A 107 8.49 1.53 -31.57
CA ASP A 107 8.29 0.07 -31.67
C ASP A 107 8.80 -0.67 -30.44
N ILE A 108 9.92 -0.23 -29.88
CA ILE A 108 10.57 -0.86 -28.71
C ILE A 108 9.68 -0.66 -27.48
N GLU A 109 9.13 0.55 -27.28
CA GLU A 109 8.23 0.84 -26.17
C GLU A 109 6.97 -0.03 -26.22
N VAL A 110 6.30 -0.11 -27.38
CA VAL A 110 5.08 -0.89 -27.55
C VAL A 110 5.37 -2.39 -27.38
N PHE A 111 6.43 -2.91 -28.01
CA PHE A 111 6.84 -4.30 -27.86
C PHE A 111 7.09 -4.68 -26.40
N ASN A 112 7.83 -3.84 -25.68
CA ASN A 112 8.11 -4.05 -24.26
C ASN A 112 6.86 -3.99 -23.39
N MET A 113 5.88 -3.12 -23.71
CA MET A 113 4.60 -3.08 -23.02
C MET A 113 3.83 -4.38 -23.20
N LEU A 114 3.78 -4.92 -24.42
CA LEU A 114 3.11 -6.19 -24.73
C LEU A 114 3.78 -7.38 -24.02
N LYS A 115 5.10 -7.47 -24.06
CA LYS A 115 5.87 -8.52 -23.37
C LYS A 115 5.71 -8.51 -21.84
N LYS A 116 5.43 -7.37 -21.24
CA LYS A 116 5.23 -7.22 -19.78
C LYS A 116 3.77 -7.46 -19.33
N ILE A 117 2.86 -7.79 -20.23
CA ILE A 117 1.49 -8.18 -19.85
C ILE A 117 1.53 -9.53 -19.12
N ASP A 118 0.85 -9.63 -17.97
CA ASP A 118 0.77 -10.88 -17.21
C ASP A 118 -0.21 -11.86 -17.90
N LYS A 119 0.29 -13.01 -18.32
CA LYS A 119 -0.47 -14.07 -19.01
C LYS A 119 -1.71 -14.56 -18.26
N ASN A 120 -1.69 -14.47 -16.93
CA ASN A 120 -2.74 -15.01 -16.05
C ASN A 120 -3.87 -14.02 -15.75
N LYS A 121 -3.85 -12.82 -16.32
CA LYS A 121 -4.91 -11.83 -16.07
C LYS A 121 -6.07 -11.99 -17.03
N SER A 122 -7.28 -11.67 -16.51
CA SER A 122 -8.51 -11.67 -17.30
C SER A 122 -8.43 -10.73 -18.49
N SER A 123 -9.00 -11.15 -19.62
CA SER A 123 -8.98 -10.43 -20.90
C SER A 123 -9.91 -9.23 -21.00
N GLY A 124 -10.81 -9.01 -20.02
CA GLY A 124 -11.78 -7.91 -20.08
C GLY A 124 -12.88 -8.14 -21.14
N PRO A 125 -13.65 -7.06 -21.55
CA PRO A 125 -14.83 -7.20 -22.41
C PRO A 125 -14.54 -7.69 -23.82
N ASN A 126 -13.42 -7.30 -24.42
CA ASN A 126 -13.09 -7.55 -25.83
C ASN A 126 -12.32 -8.87 -26.05
N SER A 127 -12.25 -9.69 -25.02
CA SER A 127 -11.86 -11.11 -25.07
C SER A 127 -10.53 -11.47 -25.76
N ILE A 128 -9.66 -10.52 -26.08
CA ILE A 128 -8.33 -10.84 -26.58
C ILE A 128 -7.49 -11.40 -25.43
N PRO A 129 -7.11 -12.69 -25.47
CA PRO A 129 -6.35 -13.30 -24.39
C PRO A 129 -4.97 -12.64 -24.22
N THR A 130 -4.53 -12.49 -22.97
CA THR A 130 -3.23 -11.88 -22.65
C THR A 130 -2.05 -12.67 -23.18
N ASN A 131 -2.14 -14.01 -23.21
CA ASN A 131 -1.12 -14.88 -23.79
C ASN A 131 -0.94 -14.61 -25.28
N LEU A 132 -2.03 -14.46 -26.05
CA LEU A 132 -1.99 -14.15 -27.48
C LEU A 132 -1.24 -12.83 -27.75
N LEU A 133 -1.57 -11.77 -27.02
CA LEU A 133 -0.89 -10.47 -27.15
C LEU A 133 0.59 -10.55 -26.79
N GLN A 134 0.96 -11.34 -25.78
CA GLN A 134 2.34 -11.48 -25.35
C GLN A 134 3.17 -12.37 -26.29
N GLU A 135 2.61 -13.49 -26.76
CA GLU A 135 3.28 -14.45 -27.65
C GLU A 135 3.54 -13.82 -29.02
N HIS A 136 2.53 -13.14 -29.57
CA HIS A 136 2.59 -12.50 -30.89
C HIS A 136 2.88 -10.99 -30.80
N ALA A 137 3.61 -10.53 -29.76
CA ALA A 137 3.89 -9.11 -29.53
C ALA A 137 4.47 -8.40 -30.76
N ALA A 138 5.34 -9.06 -31.54
CA ALA A 138 5.93 -8.50 -32.74
C ALA A 138 4.87 -8.12 -33.80
N ALA A 139 3.88 -8.98 -34.03
CA ALA A 139 2.81 -8.73 -34.99
C ALA A 139 1.88 -7.58 -34.54
N PHE A 140 1.63 -7.46 -33.23
CA PHE A 140 0.79 -6.39 -32.68
C PHE A 140 1.51 -5.05 -32.51
N THR A 141 2.83 -4.99 -32.57
CA THR A 141 3.61 -3.77 -32.31
C THR A 141 3.27 -2.65 -33.26
N LEU A 142 3.37 -2.86 -34.58
CA LEU A 142 3.13 -1.82 -35.58
C LEU A 142 1.69 -1.30 -35.58
N PRO A 143 0.65 -2.15 -35.63
CA PRO A 143 -0.74 -1.66 -35.56
C PRO A 143 -1.04 -0.88 -34.30
N LEU A 144 -0.55 -1.32 -33.13
CA LEU A 144 -0.77 -0.62 -31.87
C LEU A 144 0.03 0.67 -31.78
N LYS A 145 1.25 0.74 -32.31
CA LYS A 145 2.02 1.99 -32.41
C LYS A 145 1.26 3.04 -33.21
N LEU A 146 0.74 2.67 -34.38
CA LEU A 146 -0.02 3.58 -35.22
C LEU A 146 -1.29 4.09 -34.51
N ALA A 147 -2.07 3.18 -33.91
CA ALA A 147 -3.29 3.53 -33.20
C ALA A 147 -3.01 4.39 -31.95
N LEU A 148 -1.94 4.12 -31.20
CA LEU A 148 -1.50 4.92 -30.04
C LEU A 148 -1.10 6.33 -30.46
N ASN A 149 -0.27 6.46 -31.50
CA ASN A 149 0.22 7.75 -31.97
C ASN A 149 -0.90 8.59 -32.58
N GLN A 150 -1.84 7.98 -33.29
CA GLN A 150 -3.04 8.65 -33.77
C GLN A 150 -3.90 9.15 -32.60
N SER A 151 -4.15 8.28 -31.59
CA SER A 151 -4.89 8.66 -30.37
C SER A 151 -4.24 9.85 -29.66
N PHE A 152 -2.92 9.89 -29.59
CA PHE A 152 -2.16 10.97 -28.95
C PHE A 152 -2.21 12.27 -29.77
N ALA A 153 -2.08 12.18 -31.10
CA ALA A 153 -2.13 13.33 -31.99
C ALA A 153 -3.53 13.99 -32.03
N GLU A 154 -4.59 13.16 -31.99
CA GLU A 154 -5.97 13.64 -31.99
C GLU A 154 -6.49 14.04 -30.61
N GLY A 155 -5.78 13.71 -29.52
CA GLY A 155 -6.29 13.90 -28.15
C GLY A 155 -7.53 13.05 -27.83
N LYS A 156 -7.66 11.88 -28.44
CA LYS A 156 -8.84 11.01 -28.32
C LYS A 156 -8.49 9.61 -27.82
N PHE A 157 -9.20 9.15 -26.81
CA PHE A 157 -9.13 7.76 -26.35
C PHE A 157 -10.18 6.93 -27.10
N PRO A 158 -9.83 5.74 -27.67
CA PRO A 158 -10.75 4.94 -28.47
C PRO A 158 -12.02 4.50 -27.72
N ASP A 159 -13.20 4.74 -28.28
CA ASP A 159 -14.49 4.49 -27.61
C ASP A 159 -14.72 3.01 -27.30
N LEU A 160 -14.30 2.11 -28.21
CA LEU A 160 -14.39 0.66 -28.00
C LEU A 160 -13.61 0.17 -26.75
N LEU A 161 -12.65 0.95 -26.27
CA LEU A 161 -11.83 0.63 -25.08
C LEU A 161 -12.40 1.22 -23.78
N LYS A 162 -13.52 1.97 -23.85
CA LYS A 162 -14.17 2.62 -22.70
C LYS A 162 -15.15 1.72 -21.96
N ILE A 163 -15.43 0.52 -22.46
CA ILE A 163 -16.34 -0.44 -21.86
C ILE A 163 -15.61 -1.22 -20.76
N ALA A 164 -16.21 -1.30 -19.58
CA ALA A 164 -15.71 -2.08 -18.44
C ALA A 164 -16.63 -3.27 -18.12
N LYS A 165 -16.03 -4.44 -17.87
CA LYS A 165 -16.69 -5.57 -17.23
C LYS A 165 -16.43 -5.48 -15.72
N VAL A 166 -17.46 -5.29 -14.90
CA VAL A 166 -17.33 -5.12 -13.45
C VAL A 166 -17.61 -6.42 -12.74
N CYS A 167 -16.67 -6.85 -11.91
CA CYS A 167 -16.83 -8.00 -11.01
C CYS A 167 -17.05 -7.48 -9.58
N PRO A 168 -18.19 -7.78 -8.92
CA PRO A 168 -18.40 -7.47 -7.51
C PRO A 168 -17.49 -8.33 -6.64
N VAL A 169 -16.56 -7.70 -5.91
CA VAL A 169 -15.65 -8.41 -4.99
C VAL A 169 -16.08 -8.15 -3.56
N PHE A 170 -16.45 -9.22 -2.84
CA PHE A 170 -16.86 -9.14 -1.45
C PHE A 170 -15.73 -8.64 -0.54
N LYS A 171 -16.00 -7.63 0.28
CA LYS A 171 -15.04 -7.00 1.20
C LYS A 171 -15.16 -7.54 2.63
N LYS A 172 -16.31 -7.37 3.24
CA LYS A 172 -16.62 -7.76 4.62
C LYS A 172 -18.12 -7.59 4.92
N GLY A 173 -18.59 -8.17 6.02
CA GLY A 173 -20.00 -8.07 6.45
C GLY A 173 -20.83 -9.21 5.88
N GLU A 174 -22.11 -8.97 5.64
CA GLU A 174 -23.02 -9.95 5.07
C GLU A 174 -22.95 -9.96 3.53
N ARG A 175 -23.02 -11.15 2.94
CA ARG A 175 -22.87 -11.34 1.49
C ARG A 175 -24.08 -10.93 0.68
N ASN A 176 -25.25 -10.86 1.29
CA ASN A 176 -26.50 -10.44 0.66
C ASN A 176 -26.64 -8.91 0.54
N ILE A 177 -25.69 -8.13 1.08
CA ILE A 177 -25.71 -6.66 1.08
C ILE A 177 -24.73 -6.14 0.02
N ARG A 178 -25.24 -5.42 -1.00
CA ARG A 178 -24.44 -4.90 -2.13
C ARG A 178 -23.40 -3.87 -1.71
N GLU A 179 -23.62 -3.11 -0.65
CA GLU A 179 -22.72 -2.11 -0.07
C GLU A 179 -21.39 -2.74 0.42
N ASN A 180 -21.42 -4.05 0.72
CA ASN A 180 -20.27 -4.82 1.17
C ASN A 180 -19.36 -5.30 0.03
N TYR A 181 -19.65 -4.92 -1.22
CA TYR A 181 -18.87 -5.26 -2.39
C TYR A 181 -18.11 -4.07 -2.97
N ARG A 182 -16.98 -4.36 -3.61
CA ARG A 182 -16.20 -3.40 -4.40
C ARG A 182 -16.39 -3.67 -5.90
N PRO A 183 -16.60 -2.64 -6.74
CA PRO A 183 -16.66 -2.80 -8.19
C PRO A 183 -15.25 -2.89 -8.77
N ILE A 184 -14.77 -4.09 -9.05
CA ILE A 184 -13.48 -4.24 -9.74
C ILE A 184 -13.72 -4.25 -11.24
N SER A 185 -13.20 -3.24 -11.93
CA SER A 185 -13.33 -3.05 -13.37
C SER A 185 -12.29 -3.86 -14.13
N LEU A 186 -12.71 -4.83 -14.89
CA LEU A 186 -11.89 -5.55 -15.85
C LEU A 186 -11.96 -4.79 -17.18
N LEU A 187 -10.89 -4.07 -17.49
CA LEU A 187 -10.73 -3.34 -18.74
C LEU A 187 -10.07 -4.22 -19.80
N SER A 188 -10.28 -3.89 -21.08
CA SER A 188 -9.59 -4.51 -22.20
C SER A 188 -8.06 -4.48 -22.02
N ASN A 189 -7.37 -5.52 -22.43
CA ASN A 189 -5.91 -5.54 -22.40
C ASN A 189 -5.30 -4.48 -23.33
N LEU A 190 -5.96 -4.17 -24.44
CA LEU A 190 -5.58 -3.07 -25.31
C LEU A 190 -5.73 -1.72 -24.60
N SER A 191 -6.85 -1.49 -23.88
CA SER A 191 -7.03 -0.29 -23.04
C SER A 191 -5.85 -0.08 -22.11
N LYS A 192 -5.36 -1.16 -21.47
CA LYS A 192 -4.21 -1.09 -20.56
C LYS A 192 -2.89 -0.71 -21.25
N VAL A 193 -2.73 -1.01 -22.54
CA VAL A 193 -1.56 -0.58 -23.31
C VAL A 193 -1.61 0.95 -23.51
N PHE A 194 -2.76 1.48 -23.94
CA PHE A 194 -2.99 2.92 -24.07
C PHE A 194 -2.80 3.66 -22.73
N GLU A 195 -3.41 3.12 -21.67
CA GLU A 195 -3.25 3.69 -20.32
C GLU A 195 -1.80 3.69 -19.85
N ARG A 196 -1.03 2.62 -20.13
CA ARG A 196 0.38 2.51 -19.71
C ARG A 196 1.26 3.50 -20.44
N ALA A 197 1.04 3.69 -21.74
CA ALA A 197 1.77 4.67 -22.54
C ALA A 197 1.53 6.10 -22.02
N MET A 198 0.27 6.47 -21.75
CA MET A 198 -0.07 7.78 -21.21
C MET A 198 0.38 7.94 -19.75
N HIS A 199 0.24 6.87 -18.92
CA HIS A 199 0.70 6.87 -17.54
C HIS A 199 2.19 7.21 -17.43
N LEU A 200 3.02 6.61 -18.29
CA LEU A 200 4.46 6.87 -18.27
C LEU A 200 4.77 8.34 -18.52
N ARG A 201 4.11 8.94 -19.51
CA ARG A 201 4.29 10.35 -19.88
C ARG A 201 3.80 11.31 -18.79
N LEU A 202 2.58 11.09 -18.31
CA LEU A 202 2.00 11.89 -17.23
C LEU A 202 2.82 11.77 -15.94
N TYR A 203 3.18 10.55 -15.53
CA TYR A 203 3.93 10.34 -14.29
C TYR A 203 5.31 11.02 -14.33
N ASN A 204 6.05 10.86 -15.43
CA ASN A 204 7.37 11.48 -15.58
C ASN A 204 7.27 13.01 -15.55
N PHE A 205 6.29 13.59 -16.26
CA PHE A 205 6.04 15.04 -16.24
C PHE A 205 5.74 15.54 -14.82
N LEU A 206 4.86 14.87 -14.08
CA LEU A 206 4.49 15.30 -12.73
C LEU A 206 5.64 15.16 -11.71
N GLU A 207 6.52 14.16 -11.85
CA GLU A 207 7.73 14.03 -11.01
C GLU A 207 8.80 15.05 -11.39
N GLU A 208 9.02 15.32 -12.68
CA GLU A 208 9.99 16.28 -13.17
C GLU A 208 9.69 17.71 -12.66
N PHE A 209 8.42 18.10 -12.67
CA PHE A 209 7.98 19.41 -12.19
C PHE A 209 7.58 19.42 -10.71
N HIS A 210 7.92 18.39 -9.95
CA HIS A 210 7.67 18.29 -8.50
C HIS A 210 6.22 18.60 -8.10
N VAL A 211 5.25 18.14 -8.90
CA VAL A 211 3.82 18.38 -8.67
C VAL A 211 3.32 17.66 -7.43
N PHE A 212 3.79 16.42 -7.22
CA PHE A 212 3.31 15.62 -6.09
C PHE A 212 3.75 16.18 -4.75
N TYR A 213 2.83 16.14 -3.81
CA TYR A 213 3.16 16.40 -2.42
C TYR A 213 4.20 15.38 -1.90
N ASP A 214 5.27 15.86 -1.26
CA ASP A 214 6.41 15.03 -0.85
C ASP A 214 6.03 13.90 0.10
N ILE A 215 5.01 14.10 0.95
CA ILE A 215 4.53 13.13 1.93
C ILE A 215 3.34 12.30 1.38
N GLN A 216 3.24 12.13 0.07
CA GLN A 216 2.39 11.15 -0.60
C GLN A 216 3.19 9.89 -0.91
N TYR A 217 2.87 8.78 -0.22
CA TYR A 217 3.60 7.52 -0.33
C TYR A 217 2.92 6.48 -1.22
N GLY A 218 1.62 6.64 -1.50
CA GLY A 218 0.85 5.71 -2.32
C GLY A 218 1.12 5.86 -3.81
N PHE A 219 1.20 4.74 -4.53
CA PHE A 219 1.30 4.69 -6.00
C PHE A 219 2.45 5.48 -6.65
N ARG A 220 3.49 5.81 -5.90
CA ARG A 220 4.70 6.48 -6.40
C ARG A 220 5.89 5.51 -6.43
N LYS A 221 6.75 5.62 -7.46
CA LYS A 221 7.99 4.85 -7.57
C LYS A 221 8.95 5.25 -6.43
N LYS A 222 9.71 4.29 -5.93
CA LYS A 222 10.64 4.44 -4.79
C LYS A 222 9.96 4.68 -3.42
N TYR A 223 8.64 4.80 -3.35
CA TYR A 223 7.88 4.93 -2.11
C TYR A 223 7.30 3.58 -1.67
N SER A 224 7.08 3.40 -0.37
CA SER A 224 6.57 2.14 0.19
C SER A 224 5.73 2.37 1.45
N THR A 225 5.01 1.32 1.88
CA THR A 225 4.32 1.33 3.18
C THR A 225 5.28 1.43 4.36
N ASP A 226 6.49 0.85 4.26
CA ASP A 226 7.55 1.00 5.28
C ASP A 226 7.96 2.47 5.41
N HIS A 227 8.07 3.22 4.30
CA HIS A 227 8.37 4.65 4.32
C HIS A 227 7.25 5.47 4.97
N ALA A 228 5.98 5.20 4.64
CA ALA A 228 4.84 5.90 5.23
C ALA A 228 4.74 5.66 6.75
N LEU A 229 4.90 4.40 7.18
CA LEU A 229 4.91 4.03 8.59
C LEU A 229 6.07 4.68 9.35
N LEU A 230 7.26 4.66 8.76
CA LEU A 230 8.44 5.25 9.36
C LEU A 230 8.28 6.75 9.53
N SER A 231 7.82 7.46 8.49
CA SER A 231 7.61 8.91 8.54
C SER A 231 6.71 9.33 9.71
N ILE A 232 5.54 8.72 9.83
CA ILE A 232 4.60 9.07 10.92
C ILE A 232 5.14 8.69 12.31
N VAL A 233 5.79 7.53 12.42
CA VAL A 233 6.34 7.05 13.70
C VAL A 233 7.50 7.90 14.17
N GLU A 234 8.41 8.30 13.27
CA GLU A 234 9.54 9.18 13.60
C GLU A 234 9.06 10.56 14.02
N GLU A 235 8.06 11.12 13.34
CA GLU A 235 7.47 12.42 13.73
C GLU A 235 6.81 12.35 15.11
N ILE A 236 6.04 11.28 15.40
CA ILE A 236 5.45 11.09 16.74
C ILE A 236 6.54 10.94 17.80
N ARG A 237 7.58 10.13 17.54
CA ARG A 237 8.73 9.97 18.47
C ARG A 237 9.42 11.30 18.75
N GLN A 238 9.65 12.11 17.71
CA GLN A 238 10.26 13.43 17.83
C GLN A 238 9.42 14.35 18.71
N ASN A 239 8.09 14.37 18.49
CA ASN A 239 7.18 15.17 19.30
C ASN A 239 7.19 14.74 20.77
N LEU A 240 7.13 13.43 21.03
CA LEU A 240 7.18 12.88 22.39
C LEU A 240 8.52 13.15 23.09
N ASP A 241 9.64 13.07 22.35
CA ASP A 241 10.98 13.37 22.85
C ASP A 241 11.11 14.85 23.27
N ASN A 242 10.45 15.74 22.55
CA ASN A 242 10.35 17.16 22.85
C ASN A 242 9.29 17.49 23.93
N GLY A 243 8.66 16.50 24.56
CA GLY A 243 7.64 16.68 25.57
C GLY A 243 6.30 17.21 25.05
N LEU A 244 6.05 17.09 23.74
CA LEU A 244 4.81 17.53 23.10
C LEU A 244 3.74 16.42 23.13
N PHE A 245 2.48 16.81 23.26
CA PHE A 245 1.37 15.96 22.84
C PHE A 245 1.37 15.86 21.32
N SER A 246 1.14 14.66 20.78
CA SER A 246 1.00 14.45 19.35
C SER A 246 -0.36 13.78 19.07
N CYS A 247 -1.13 14.30 18.14
CA CYS A 247 -2.43 13.73 17.78
C CYS A 247 -2.44 13.32 16.31
N GLY A 248 -2.75 12.05 16.05
CA GLY A 248 -3.02 11.55 14.70
C GLY A 248 -4.52 11.43 14.46
N VAL A 249 -5.05 12.10 13.45
CA VAL A 249 -6.42 11.93 12.95
C VAL A 249 -6.37 11.11 11.67
N PHE A 250 -6.98 9.93 11.67
CA PHE A 250 -7.01 8.98 10.55
C PHE A 250 -8.33 9.13 9.81
N VAL A 251 -8.26 9.71 8.63
CA VAL A 251 -9.40 10.09 7.80
C VAL A 251 -9.75 8.96 6.83
N ASP A 252 -11.00 8.49 6.82
CA ASP A 252 -11.51 7.50 5.86
C ASP A 252 -12.47 8.20 4.86
N LEU A 253 -12.14 8.18 3.58
CA LEU A 253 -12.99 8.73 2.52
C LEU A 253 -14.03 7.70 2.06
N GLU A 254 -15.26 8.14 1.82
CA GLU A 254 -16.32 7.27 1.33
C GLU A 254 -16.17 7.03 -0.17
N LYS A 255 -15.86 5.77 -0.58
CA LYS A 255 -15.80 5.38 -2.01
C LYS A 255 -14.93 6.32 -2.87
N ALA A 256 -13.76 6.70 -2.37
CA ALA A 256 -12.89 7.74 -2.90
C ALA A 256 -12.64 7.67 -4.43
N PHE A 257 -12.38 6.47 -4.98
CA PHE A 257 -12.16 6.29 -6.42
C PHE A 257 -13.45 6.43 -7.25
N ASP A 258 -14.60 6.09 -6.67
CA ASP A 258 -15.89 6.07 -7.35
C ASP A 258 -16.55 7.46 -7.39
N THR A 259 -16.02 8.42 -6.61
CA THR A 259 -16.60 9.76 -6.41
C THR A 259 -15.78 10.88 -7.04
N VAL A 260 -14.70 10.58 -7.73
CA VAL A 260 -13.87 11.59 -8.42
C VAL A 260 -14.70 12.36 -9.44
N ASN A 261 -14.86 13.66 -9.24
CA ASN A 261 -15.57 14.53 -10.17
C ASN A 261 -14.68 14.85 -11.39
N HIS A 262 -15.13 14.48 -12.58
CA HIS A 262 -14.34 14.61 -13.82
C HIS A 262 -14.01 16.06 -14.16
N LYS A 263 -14.96 17.01 -13.94
CA LYS A 263 -14.75 18.44 -14.21
C LYS A 263 -13.63 19.00 -13.33
N ASN A 264 -13.68 18.71 -12.03
CA ASN A 264 -12.64 19.15 -11.09
C ASN A 264 -11.29 18.51 -11.42
N LEU A 265 -11.26 17.21 -11.77
CA LEU A 265 -10.03 16.52 -12.14
C LEU A 265 -9.37 17.13 -13.38
N LEU A 266 -10.15 17.42 -14.44
CA LEU A 266 -9.63 18.01 -15.66
C LEU A 266 -9.07 19.43 -15.43
N ALA A 267 -9.73 20.21 -14.60
CA ALA A 267 -9.23 21.55 -14.23
C ALA A 267 -7.94 21.47 -13.38
N LYS A 268 -7.82 20.47 -12.48
CA LYS A 268 -6.58 20.23 -11.74
C LYS A 268 -5.45 19.76 -12.66
N LEU A 269 -5.72 18.89 -13.62
CA LEU A 269 -4.76 18.49 -14.65
C LEU A 269 -4.24 19.70 -15.44
N GLU A 270 -5.13 20.60 -15.86
CA GLU A 270 -4.79 21.84 -16.56
C GLU A 270 -3.91 22.76 -15.69
N HIS A 271 -4.26 22.91 -14.42
CA HIS A 271 -3.47 23.71 -13.46
C HIS A 271 -2.04 23.15 -13.31
N TYR A 272 -1.90 21.82 -13.26
CA TYR A 272 -0.62 21.13 -13.15
C TYR A 272 0.12 20.95 -14.49
N GLY A 273 -0.31 21.64 -15.56
CA GLY A 273 0.42 21.69 -16.82
C GLY A 273 -0.07 20.72 -17.90
N VAL A 274 -1.08 19.90 -17.64
CA VAL A 274 -1.68 19.01 -18.65
C VAL A 274 -2.76 19.80 -19.41
N ARG A 275 -2.38 20.41 -20.55
CA ARG A 275 -3.20 21.39 -21.31
C ARG A 275 -3.43 20.93 -22.74
N SER A 276 -4.36 21.62 -23.43
CA SER A 276 -4.65 21.40 -24.86
C SER A 276 -4.90 19.92 -25.18
N ILE A 277 -4.30 19.38 -26.24
CA ILE A 277 -4.45 18.00 -26.70
C ILE A 277 -4.26 16.97 -25.56
N ALA A 278 -3.31 17.22 -24.63
CA ALA A 278 -3.11 16.32 -23.49
C ALA A 278 -4.34 16.32 -22.55
N ASN A 279 -4.94 17.46 -22.26
CA ASN A 279 -6.16 17.54 -21.45
C ASN A 279 -7.36 16.94 -22.19
N ASP A 280 -7.47 17.17 -23.52
CA ASP A 280 -8.54 16.61 -24.34
C ASP A 280 -8.50 15.08 -24.38
N TRP A 281 -7.29 14.49 -24.40
CA TRP A 281 -7.14 13.05 -24.30
C TRP A 281 -7.70 12.52 -22.96
N PHE A 282 -7.41 13.18 -21.83
CA PHE A 282 -7.98 12.80 -20.53
C PHE A 282 -9.48 13.05 -20.47
N ARG A 283 -9.97 14.12 -21.06
CA ARG A 283 -11.41 14.38 -21.21
C ARG A 283 -12.08 13.25 -21.98
N SER A 284 -11.52 12.86 -23.12
CA SER A 284 -12.01 11.73 -23.90
C SER A 284 -11.94 10.41 -23.13
N TYR A 285 -10.83 10.16 -22.39
CA TYR A 285 -10.67 8.96 -21.57
C TYR A 285 -11.74 8.84 -20.48
N LEU A 286 -12.14 9.93 -19.85
CA LEU A 286 -13.12 9.97 -18.77
C LEU A 286 -14.57 9.99 -19.26
N SER A 287 -14.82 10.52 -20.47
CA SER A 287 -16.16 10.71 -21.03
C SER A 287 -16.69 9.44 -21.71
N ASN A 288 -18.03 9.31 -21.75
CA ASN A 288 -18.75 8.24 -22.47
C ASN A 288 -18.30 6.83 -22.07
N ARG A 289 -17.89 6.65 -20.83
CA ARG A 289 -17.55 5.33 -20.31
C ARG A 289 -18.80 4.56 -19.95
N SER A 290 -18.77 3.26 -20.23
CA SER A 290 -19.88 2.36 -19.90
C SER A 290 -19.39 1.13 -19.15
N GLN A 291 -20.26 0.57 -18.35
CA GLN A 291 -19.96 -0.69 -17.64
C GLN A 291 -21.13 -1.66 -17.65
N LYS A 292 -20.81 -2.95 -17.51
CA LYS A 292 -21.75 -4.01 -17.20
C LYS A 292 -21.21 -4.86 -16.06
N VAL A 293 -22.07 -5.31 -15.18
CA VAL A 293 -21.71 -6.27 -14.11
C VAL A 293 -21.84 -7.68 -14.65
N ASP A 294 -20.83 -8.49 -14.41
CA ASP A 294 -20.79 -9.88 -14.85
C ASP A 294 -20.65 -10.83 -13.65
N LEU A 295 -21.61 -11.71 -13.50
CA LEU A 295 -21.68 -12.77 -12.49
C LEU A 295 -21.51 -14.17 -13.12
N GLY A 296 -20.52 -14.32 -13.98
CA GLY A 296 -20.26 -15.55 -14.73
C GLY A 296 -21.10 -15.60 -16.01
N ASN A 297 -22.15 -16.43 -16.03
CA ASN A 297 -23.01 -16.56 -17.23
C ASN A 297 -24.09 -15.46 -17.33
N ASN A 298 -24.24 -14.62 -16.31
CA ASN A 298 -25.28 -13.60 -16.22
C ASN A 298 -24.66 -12.21 -16.18
N ALA A 299 -24.76 -11.46 -17.26
CA ALA A 299 -24.30 -10.08 -17.35
C ALA A 299 -25.49 -9.10 -17.32
N SER A 300 -25.32 -7.96 -16.66
CA SER A 300 -26.29 -6.86 -16.69
C SER A 300 -26.34 -6.17 -18.04
N SER A 301 -27.30 -5.27 -18.21
CA SER A 301 -27.32 -4.26 -19.28
C SER A 301 -26.12 -3.32 -19.17
N LEU A 302 -25.76 -2.67 -20.28
CA LEU A 302 -24.69 -1.66 -20.32
C LEU A 302 -25.26 -0.34 -19.75
N LYS A 303 -24.52 0.30 -18.81
CA LYS A 303 -24.91 1.58 -18.21
C LYS A 303 -23.74 2.58 -18.25
N ASN A 304 -24.05 3.85 -18.44
CA ASN A 304 -23.06 4.93 -18.51
C ASN A 304 -22.55 5.31 -17.12
N VAL A 305 -21.26 5.57 -17.03
CA VAL A 305 -20.55 6.04 -15.83
C VAL A 305 -20.22 7.51 -15.99
N THR A 306 -20.70 8.35 -15.08
CA THR A 306 -20.57 9.81 -15.15
C THR A 306 -19.53 10.42 -14.22
N CYS A 307 -19.04 9.63 -13.25
CA CYS A 307 -18.03 10.07 -12.27
C CYS A 307 -17.14 8.91 -11.85
N GLY A 308 -16.09 9.21 -11.12
CA GLY A 308 -15.11 8.23 -10.64
C GLY A 308 -14.06 7.85 -11.67
N VAL A 309 -13.07 7.10 -11.21
CA VAL A 309 -12.04 6.48 -12.04
C VAL A 309 -12.12 4.96 -11.88
N PRO A 310 -11.94 4.16 -12.96
CA PRO A 310 -12.17 2.72 -12.91
C PRO A 310 -11.22 2.03 -11.92
N GLN A 311 -11.78 1.31 -10.94
CA GLN A 311 -11.00 0.51 -10.00
C GLN A 311 -10.44 -0.73 -10.72
N GLY A 312 -9.22 -0.64 -11.23
CA GLY A 312 -8.55 -1.67 -12.03
C GLY A 312 -7.88 -1.11 -13.30
N SER A 313 -8.02 0.19 -13.57
CA SER A 313 -7.25 0.90 -14.57
C SER A 313 -5.81 1.18 -14.10
N ILE A 314 -4.92 1.43 -15.04
CA ILE A 314 -3.52 1.84 -14.77
C ILE A 314 -3.47 3.33 -14.41
N LEU A 315 -4.30 4.14 -15.05
CA LEU A 315 -4.36 5.58 -14.82
C LEU A 315 -5.13 5.98 -13.56
N GLY A 316 -6.13 5.20 -13.15
CA GLY A 316 -7.00 5.54 -12.02
C GLY A 316 -6.26 5.96 -10.75
N PRO A 317 -5.30 5.16 -10.25
CA PRO A 317 -4.52 5.54 -9.09
C PRO A 317 -3.78 6.88 -9.24
N LEU A 318 -3.14 7.12 -10.39
CA LEU A 318 -2.41 8.35 -10.66
C LEU A 318 -3.34 9.57 -10.71
N LEU A 319 -4.48 9.44 -11.38
CA LEU A 319 -5.50 10.48 -11.45
C LEU A 319 -6.08 10.81 -10.07
N PHE A 320 -6.24 9.80 -9.22
CA PHE A 320 -6.67 10.00 -7.83
C PHE A 320 -5.62 10.77 -7.02
N LEU A 321 -4.31 10.46 -7.17
CA LEU A 321 -3.25 11.23 -6.51
C LEU A 321 -3.30 12.71 -6.91
N ILE A 322 -3.49 13.01 -8.19
CA ILE A 322 -3.64 14.38 -8.68
C ILE A 322 -4.85 15.05 -8.04
N TYR A 323 -5.96 14.30 -7.91
CA TYR A 323 -7.21 14.82 -7.39
C TYR A 323 -7.12 15.29 -5.95
N ILE A 324 -6.37 14.58 -5.08
CA ILE A 324 -6.23 14.91 -3.66
C ILE A 324 -4.98 15.73 -3.34
N ASN A 325 -4.12 16.02 -4.32
CA ASN A 325 -2.79 16.60 -4.11
C ASN A 325 -2.80 17.97 -3.40
N ASP A 326 -3.85 18.75 -3.60
CA ASP A 326 -4.02 20.10 -3.03
C ASP A 326 -4.65 20.10 -1.62
N MET A 327 -5.05 18.94 -1.05
CA MET A 327 -5.66 18.85 0.28
C MET A 327 -4.81 19.53 1.37
N ARG A 328 -3.49 19.39 1.30
CA ARG A 328 -2.57 20.02 2.24
C ARG A 328 -2.69 21.55 2.31
N HIS A 329 -3.10 22.17 1.22
CA HIS A 329 -3.22 23.64 1.16
C HIS A 329 -4.47 24.19 1.87
N ALA A 330 -5.41 23.30 2.20
CA ALA A 330 -6.56 23.65 3.03
C ALA A 330 -6.21 23.70 4.52
N LEU A 331 -5.16 23.00 4.95
CA LEU A 331 -4.82 22.76 6.34
C LEU A 331 -3.70 23.69 6.81
N LYS A 332 -3.75 24.13 8.08
CA LYS A 332 -2.82 25.13 8.65
C LYS A 332 -1.89 24.55 9.72
N PHE A 333 -2.37 23.59 10.50
CA PHE A 333 -1.71 23.15 11.73
C PHE A 333 -1.18 21.73 11.66
N SER A 334 -1.63 20.95 10.68
CA SER A 334 -1.27 19.54 10.54
C SER A 334 -0.18 19.30 9.51
N ILE A 335 0.62 18.26 9.75
CA ILE A 335 1.40 17.57 8.73
C ILE A 335 0.51 16.48 8.13
N VAL A 336 0.34 16.48 6.83
CA VAL A 336 -0.53 15.54 6.13
C VAL A 336 0.29 14.38 5.60
N HIS A 337 -0.02 13.16 6.04
CA HIS A 337 0.56 11.94 5.51
C HIS A 337 -0.46 11.21 4.65
N HIS A 338 -0.15 11.04 3.38
CA HIS A 338 -1.00 10.32 2.42
C HIS A 338 -0.42 8.97 2.02
N PHE A 339 -1.26 7.95 2.01
CA PHE A 339 -1.02 6.72 1.28
C PHE A 339 -2.25 6.42 0.42
N ALA A 340 -2.30 7.00 -0.77
CA ALA A 340 -3.49 7.06 -1.61
C ALA A 340 -4.67 7.70 -0.88
N ASP A 341 -5.78 6.96 -0.69
CA ASP A 341 -6.97 7.39 0.04
C ASP A 341 -6.81 7.38 1.57
N ASP A 342 -5.88 6.56 2.10
CA ASP A 342 -5.55 6.58 3.53
C ASP A 342 -4.82 7.89 3.87
N THR A 343 -5.50 8.79 4.56
CA THR A 343 -4.98 10.11 4.95
C THR A 343 -4.86 10.20 6.47
N ASN A 344 -3.70 10.64 6.94
CA ASN A 344 -3.48 10.96 8.35
C ASN A 344 -3.07 12.42 8.50
N LEU A 345 -3.69 13.11 9.46
CA LEU A 345 -3.36 14.47 9.87
C LEU A 345 -2.64 14.39 11.20
N LEU A 346 -1.38 14.75 11.24
CA LEU A 346 -0.57 14.72 12.45
C LEU A 346 -0.39 16.13 13.00
N TYR A 347 -0.72 16.31 14.27
CA TYR A 347 -0.64 17.56 15.01
C TYR A 347 0.27 17.40 16.21
N SER A 348 0.91 18.51 16.66
CA SER A 348 1.67 18.53 17.90
C SER A 348 1.57 19.87 18.61
N HIS A 349 1.52 19.86 19.95
CA HIS A 349 1.56 21.05 20.78
C HIS A 349 1.86 20.72 22.25
N LYS A 350 2.51 21.65 23.01
CA LYS A 350 2.76 21.49 24.45
C LYS A 350 1.47 21.56 25.28
N ASN A 351 0.51 22.37 24.84
CA ASN A 351 -0.76 22.58 25.52
C ASN A 351 -1.89 21.82 24.81
N GLU A 352 -2.55 20.93 25.54
CA GLU A 352 -3.62 20.07 25.01
C GLU A 352 -4.85 20.87 24.55
N LYS A 353 -5.20 21.98 25.23
CA LYS A 353 -6.35 22.84 24.85
C LYS A 353 -6.10 23.51 23.48
N ILE A 354 -4.87 24.00 23.26
CA ILE A 354 -4.48 24.61 21.99
C ILE A 354 -4.42 23.54 20.90
N LEU A 355 -3.86 22.38 21.20
CA LEU A 355 -3.85 21.23 20.29
C LEU A 355 -5.27 20.92 19.80
N ARG A 356 -6.22 20.77 20.70
CA ARG A 356 -7.63 20.52 20.40
C ARG A 356 -8.27 21.61 19.54
N LYS A 357 -7.99 22.90 19.87
CA LYS A 357 -8.47 24.03 19.07
C LYS A 357 -7.97 23.96 17.63
N ASN A 358 -6.67 23.73 17.44
CA ASN A 358 -6.03 23.64 16.13
C ASN A 358 -6.61 22.47 15.30
N ILE A 359 -6.80 21.32 15.93
CA ILE A 359 -7.39 20.15 15.27
C ILE A 359 -8.80 20.45 14.79
N ASN A 360 -9.69 20.99 15.67
CA ASN A 360 -11.07 21.28 15.26
C ASN A 360 -11.13 22.33 14.15
N GLN A 361 -10.23 23.30 14.14
CA GLN A 361 -10.15 24.30 13.06
C GLN A 361 -9.71 23.68 11.74
N ASP A 362 -8.69 22.83 11.74
CA ASP A 362 -8.25 22.13 10.54
C ASP A 362 -9.30 21.12 10.05
N LEU A 363 -10.05 20.46 10.94
CA LEU A 363 -11.15 19.57 10.55
C LEU A 363 -12.28 20.32 9.85
N GLU A 364 -12.57 21.56 10.26
CA GLU A 364 -13.53 22.41 9.52
C GLU A 364 -12.98 22.78 8.13
N PHE A 365 -11.71 23.16 8.03
CA PHE A 365 -11.07 23.45 6.74
C PHE A 365 -11.05 22.21 5.83
N LEU A 366 -10.72 21.04 6.38
CA LEU A 366 -10.79 19.78 5.65
C LEU A 366 -12.19 19.52 5.11
N PHE A 367 -13.21 19.72 5.94
CA PHE A 367 -14.59 19.52 5.53
C PHE A 367 -14.99 20.46 4.38
N GLN A 368 -14.60 21.73 4.44
CA GLN A 368 -14.83 22.68 3.33
C GLN A 368 -14.10 22.26 2.05
N TRP A 369 -12.86 21.80 2.17
CA TRP A 369 -12.11 21.27 1.04
C TRP A 369 -12.80 20.03 0.42
N LEU A 370 -13.29 19.11 1.24
CA LEU A 370 -14.02 17.93 0.79
C LEU A 370 -15.30 18.31 0.03
N CYS A 371 -16.08 19.25 0.55
CA CYS A 371 -17.27 19.78 -0.14
C CYS A 371 -16.91 20.38 -1.50
N SER A 372 -15.87 21.21 -1.57
CA SER A 372 -15.40 21.85 -2.80
C SER A 372 -14.92 20.82 -3.84
N ASN A 373 -14.34 19.72 -3.38
CA ASN A 373 -13.86 18.61 -4.22
C ASN A 373 -14.88 17.49 -4.42
N ARG A 374 -16.12 17.66 -3.98
CA ARG A 374 -17.18 16.63 -4.14
C ARG A 374 -16.80 15.26 -3.57
N LEU A 375 -16.02 15.24 -2.47
CA LEU A 375 -15.65 14.04 -1.73
C LEU A 375 -16.42 13.96 -0.42
N SER A 376 -16.82 12.76 -0.02
CA SER A 376 -17.52 12.51 1.24
C SER A 376 -16.61 11.83 2.25
N LEU A 377 -16.75 12.25 3.49
CA LEU A 377 -16.03 11.69 4.62
C LEU A 377 -16.84 10.59 5.30
N ASN A 378 -16.20 9.49 5.63
CA ASN A 378 -16.80 8.46 6.48
C ASN A 378 -16.53 8.75 7.96
N VAL A 379 -17.37 9.60 8.57
CA VAL A 379 -17.22 10.01 9.97
C VAL A 379 -17.16 8.81 10.92
N LYS A 380 -17.97 7.75 10.66
CA LYS A 380 -18.03 6.54 11.52
C LYS A 380 -16.71 5.75 11.54
N LYS A 381 -15.86 5.90 10.52
CA LYS A 381 -14.57 5.21 10.44
C LYS A 381 -13.39 6.15 10.63
N THR A 382 -13.63 7.46 10.70
CA THR A 382 -12.60 8.43 11.04
C THR A 382 -12.30 8.32 12.53
N GLU A 383 -11.06 8.04 12.88
CA GLU A 383 -10.60 7.82 14.24
C GLU A 383 -9.45 8.78 14.57
N PHE A 384 -9.27 9.11 15.84
CA PHE A 384 -8.09 9.83 16.27
C PHE A 384 -7.49 9.23 17.52
N ILE A 385 -6.20 9.42 17.70
CA ILE A 385 -5.45 8.98 18.87
C ILE A 385 -4.50 10.08 19.30
N ILE A 386 -4.40 10.30 20.62
CA ILE A 386 -3.42 11.22 21.19
C ILE A 386 -2.26 10.42 21.78
N PHE A 387 -1.07 10.66 21.26
CA PHE A 387 0.18 10.16 21.81
C PHE A 387 0.67 11.12 22.89
N ARG A 388 1.08 10.55 24.04
CA ARG A 388 1.42 11.33 25.25
C ARG A 388 2.78 10.97 25.77
N PRO A 389 3.54 11.95 26.27
CA PRO A 389 4.75 11.69 27.05
C PRO A 389 4.47 10.75 28.24
N ALA A 390 5.44 9.91 28.60
CA ALA A 390 5.26 8.81 29.54
C ALA A 390 4.71 9.20 30.93
N ARG A 391 5.04 10.41 31.38
CA ARG A 391 4.67 10.92 32.72
C ARG A 391 3.37 11.72 32.76
N THR A 392 2.66 11.89 31.63
CA THR A 392 1.42 12.65 31.57
C THR A 392 0.21 11.73 31.63
N SER A 393 -0.72 12.02 32.53
CA SER A 393 -2.05 11.39 32.58
C SER A 393 -3.11 12.35 32.02
N LEU A 394 -4.08 11.82 31.32
CA LEU A 394 -5.27 12.60 30.97
C LEU A 394 -6.21 12.71 32.15
N LYS A 395 -6.67 13.91 32.41
CA LYS A 395 -7.78 14.13 33.36
C LYS A 395 -9.14 13.80 32.71
N ASN A 396 -9.30 13.98 31.38
CA ASN A 396 -10.56 13.75 30.66
C ASN A 396 -10.30 13.19 29.26
N ARG A 397 -11.28 12.40 28.73
CA ARG A 397 -11.26 11.99 27.32
C ARG A 397 -11.51 13.19 26.41
N VAL A 398 -10.66 13.32 25.39
CA VAL A 398 -10.83 14.37 24.37
C VAL A 398 -11.91 13.97 23.38
N THR A 399 -12.74 14.90 22.98
CA THR A 399 -13.68 14.77 21.87
C THR A 399 -13.35 15.82 20.82
N LEU A 400 -13.33 15.42 19.56
CA LEU A 400 -13.22 16.31 18.41
C LEU A 400 -14.58 16.43 17.72
N THR A 401 -14.76 17.50 16.97
CA THR A 401 -16.00 17.73 16.21
C THR A 401 -15.66 17.83 14.73
N LEU A 402 -16.38 17.07 13.91
CA LEU A 402 -16.24 17.07 12.46
C LEU A 402 -17.63 17.12 11.84
N ASN A 403 -17.94 18.18 11.10
CA ASN A 403 -19.25 18.42 10.51
C ASN A 403 -20.41 18.22 11.54
N GLY A 404 -20.29 18.82 12.73
CA GLY A 404 -21.26 18.69 13.81
C GLY A 404 -21.28 17.34 14.53
N CYS A 405 -20.61 16.32 14.03
CA CYS A 405 -20.55 14.99 14.65
C CYS A 405 -19.34 14.89 15.59
N LYS A 406 -19.56 14.30 16.76
CA LYS A 406 -18.49 14.04 17.73
C LYS A 406 -17.69 12.81 17.34
N ILE A 407 -16.35 12.95 17.32
CA ILE A 407 -15.39 11.83 17.18
C ILE A 407 -14.76 11.63 18.56
N PHE A 408 -14.66 10.36 18.97
CA PHE A 408 -14.10 9.99 20.27
C PHE A 408 -12.66 9.50 20.14
N GLU A 409 -11.87 9.77 21.17
CA GLU A 409 -10.49 9.30 21.24
C GLU A 409 -10.40 7.77 21.28
N SER A 410 -9.61 7.19 20.38
CA SER A 410 -9.27 5.77 20.37
C SER A 410 -7.98 5.52 21.14
N THR A 411 -7.92 4.42 21.91
CA THR A 411 -6.69 4.00 22.61
C THR A 411 -5.69 3.32 21.66
N LYS A 412 -6.14 2.86 20.52
CA LYS A 412 -5.37 2.20 19.47
C LYS A 412 -6.02 2.43 18.11
N VAL A 413 -5.21 2.63 17.08
CA VAL A 413 -5.66 2.82 15.69
C VAL A 413 -4.86 1.91 14.77
N LYS A 414 -5.50 1.38 13.74
CA LYS A 414 -4.84 0.58 12.72
C LYS A 414 -4.51 1.46 11.51
N TYR A 415 -3.21 1.69 11.27
CA TYR A 415 -2.72 2.42 10.12
C TYR A 415 -1.85 1.54 9.24
N LEU A 416 -2.15 1.47 7.94
CA LEU A 416 -1.44 0.64 6.95
C LEU A 416 -1.14 -0.78 7.47
N GLY A 417 -2.10 -1.41 8.12
CA GLY A 417 -1.95 -2.78 8.63
C GLY A 417 -1.23 -2.95 9.97
N VAL A 418 -0.62 -1.89 10.52
CA VAL A 418 0.06 -1.86 11.82
C VAL A 418 -0.84 -1.20 12.86
N ILE A 419 -0.82 -1.65 14.12
CA ILE A 419 -1.60 -1.08 15.21
C ILE A 419 -0.71 -0.13 16.01
N LEU A 420 -1.08 1.14 16.03
CA LEU A 420 -0.47 2.19 16.85
C LEU A 420 -1.27 2.30 18.15
N ASP A 421 -0.59 2.34 19.29
CA ASP A 421 -1.20 2.63 20.60
C ASP A 421 -0.70 3.99 21.12
N SER A 422 -1.42 4.60 22.06
CA SER A 422 -1.18 5.95 22.56
C SER A 422 0.20 6.19 23.19
N ARG A 423 0.99 5.15 23.41
CA ARG A 423 2.36 5.22 23.94
C ARG A 423 3.41 4.68 22.98
N LEU A 424 3.03 4.28 21.74
CA LEU A 424 3.89 3.58 20.78
C LEU A 424 4.61 2.37 21.39
N SER A 425 3.94 1.67 22.32
CA SER A 425 4.52 0.50 22.99
C SER A 425 4.59 -0.73 22.09
N TRP A 426 3.74 -0.77 21.05
CA TRP A 426 3.59 -1.88 20.11
C TRP A 426 3.00 -3.17 20.71
N LYS A 427 2.63 -3.17 21.99
CA LYS A 427 2.10 -4.33 22.68
C LYS A 427 0.91 -4.96 21.96
N HIS A 428 -0.05 -4.13 21.55
CA HIS A 428 -1.26 -4.58 20.84
C HIS A 428 -0.93 -5.12 19.44
N HIS A 429 -0.03 -4.47 18.71
CA HIS A 429 0.39 -4.93 17.39
C HIS A 429 1.09 -6.30 17.49
N ILE A 430 2.05 -6.42 18.37
CA ILE A 430 2.83 -7.66 18.57
C ILE A 430 1.94 -8.80 19.05
N PHE A 431 0.96 -8.53 19.89
CA PHE A 431 -0.01 -9.54 20.33
C PHE A 431 -0.84 -10.09 19.16
N GLU A 432 -1.39 -9.21 18.29
CA GLU A 432 -2.15 -9.66 17.11
C GLU A 432 -1.25 -10.35 16.07
N LEU A 433 -0.02 -9.89 15.92
CA LEU A 433 0.97 -10.54 15.06
C LEU A 433 1.35 -11.91 15.59
N SER A 434 1.54 -12.06 16.91
CA SER A 434 1.81 -13.35 17.57
C SER A 434 0.75 -14.40 17.27
N LYS A 435 -0.54 -14.02 17.28
CA LYS A 435 -1.64 -14.92 16.93
C LYS A 435 -1.55 -15.40 15.48
N LYS A 436 -1.23 -14.50 14.55
CA LYS A 436 -1.06 -14.85 13.12
C LYS A 436 0.12 -15.78 12.92
N LEU A 437 1.26 -15.45 13.51
CA LEU A 437 2.49 -16.26 13.41
C LEU A 437 2.31 -17.64 14.05
N SER A 438 1.63 -17.75 15.19
CA SER A 438 1.33 -19.03 15.82
C SER A 438 0.46 -19.95 14.94
N ARG A 439 -0.51 -19.38 14.19
CA ARG A 439 -1.28 -20.14 13.19
C ARG A 439 -0.37 -20.66 12.07
N SER A 440 0.56 -19.85 11.59
CA SER A 440 1.54 -20.25 10.57
C SER A 440 2.46 -21.36 11.07
N VAL A 441 2.86 -21.33 12.35
CA VAL A 441 3.62 -22.42 12.99
C VAL A 441 2.81 -23.72 12.97
N GLY A 442 1.52 -23.69 13.34
CA GLY A 442 0.64 -24.87 13.28
C GLY A 442 0.54 -25.45 11.86
N MET A 443 0.48 -24.57 10.83
CA MET A 443 0.50 -25.00 9.43
C MET A 443 1.82 -25.71 9.07
N LEU A 444 2.96 -25.16 9.49
CA LEU A 444 4.28 -25.77 9.25
C LEU A 444 4.38 -27.15 9.91
N PHE A 445 3.95 -27.32 11.16
CA PHE A 445 3.91 -28.62 11.83
C PHE A 445 3.03 -29.64 11.08
N LYS A 446 1.85 -29.21 10.62
CA LYS A 446 0.95 -30.08 9.87
C LYS A 446 1.59 -30.57 8.56
N MET A 447 2.28 -29.68 7.84
CA MET A 447 2.99 -30.04 6.61
C MET A 447 4.23 -30.92 6.87
N LYS A 448 4.98 -30.64 7.93
CA LYS A 448 6.14 -31.48 8.33
C LYS A 448 5.72 -32.90 8.67
N ASN A 449 4.59 -33.07 9.36
CA ASN A 449 4.04 -34.41 9.70
C ASN A 449 3.65 -35.23 8.45
N LEU A 450 3.39 -34.55 7.32
CA LEU A 450 3.18 -35.20 6.01
C LEU A 450 4.51 -35.50 5.29
N ARG A 451 5.66 -35.26 5.92
CA ARG A 451 7.01 -35.40 5.34
C ARG A 451 7.21 -34.64 4.04
N CYS A 452 6.61 -33.44 3.94
CA CYS A 452 6.85 -32.57 2.78
C CYS A 452 8.33 -32.17 2.72
N ASP A 453 8.82 -31.95 1.49
CA ASP A 453 10.19 -31.50 1.21
C ASP A 453 10.49 -30.15 1.90
N ASP A 454 11.73 -29.96 2.33
CA ASP A 454 12.21 -28.72 2.97
C ASP A 454 11.99 -27.49 2.07
N LYS A 455 12.01 -27.62 0.73
CA LYS A 455 11.69 -26.53 -0.21
C LYS A 455 10.26 -26.01 -0.05
N ILE A 456 9.30 -26.93 0.13
CA ILE A 456 7.88 -26.59 0.33
C ILE A 456 7.70 -25.94 1.69
N LEU A 457 8.33 -26.48 2.72
CA LEU A 457 8.28 -25.94 4.07
C LEU A 457 8.91 -24.54 4.14
N LEU A 458 10.03 -24.30 3.45
CA LEU A 458 10.65 -22.97 3.34
C LEU A 458 9.76 -21.99 2.57
N SER A 459 9.11 -22.45 1.50
CA SER A 459 8.14 -21.62 0.75
C SER A 459 6.99 -21.16 1.66
N LEU A 460 6.46 -22.06 2.49
CA LEU A 460 5.44 -21.73 3.51
C LEU A 460 5.97 -20.78 4.58
N TYR A 461 7.18 -21.01 5.08
CA TYR A 461 7.79 -20.13 6.06
C TYR A 461 7.93 -18.71 5.51
N TYR A 462 8.50 -18.54 4.31
CA TYR A 462 8.70 -17.21 3.72
C TYR A 462 7.37 -16.53 3.39
N SER A 463 6.39 -17.24 2.87
CA SER A 463 5.11 -16.67 2.43
C SER A 463 4.13 -16.38 3.58
N LEU A 464 4.03 -17.27 4.57
CA LEU A 464 3.01 -17.15 5.64
C LEU A 464 3.58 -16.68 6.99
N PHE A 465 4.87 -16.87 7.24
CA PHE A 465 5.49 -16.49 8.50
C PHE A 465 6.36 -15.23 8.33
N GLN A 466 7.41 -15.30 7.50
CA GLN A 466 8.37 -14.20 7.39
C GLN A 466 7.78 -12.95 6.72
N SER A 467 6.85 -13.10 5.77
CA SER A 467 6.15 -11.97 5.15
C SER A 467 5.37 -11.15 6.19
N HIS A 468 4.70 -11.81 7.13
CA HIS A 468 4.01 -11.14 8.23
C HIS A 468 4.98 -10.56 9.26
N LEU A 469 6.04 -11.31 9.61
CA LEU A 469 7.06 -10.88 10.57
C LEU A 469 7.82 -9.64 10.06
N GLY A 470 8.14 -9.57 8.77
CA GLY A 470 8.92 -8.48 8.17
C GLY A 470 8.11 -7.23 7.84
N TYR A 471 6.77 -7.28 7.92
CA TYR A 471 5.93 -6.14 7.56
C TYR A 471 5.96 -5.05 8.63
N GLY A 472 6.29 -3.81 8.23
CA GLY A 472 6.41 -2.66 9.14
C GLY A 472 7.49 -2.82 10.23
N LEU A 473 8.39 -3.78 10.11
CA LEU A 473 9.41 -4.12 11.10
C LEU A 473 10.32 -2.92 11.44
N VAL A 474 10.57 -2.03 10.47
CA VAL A 474 11.33 -0.79 10.68
C VAL A 474 10.72 0.12 11.75
N ALA A 475 9.40 0.11 11.92
CA ALA A 475 8.69 0.93 12.89
C ALA A 475 8.63 0.27 14.29
N TRP A 476 8.25 -1.01 14.36
CA TRP A 476 7.99 -1.70 15.63
C TRP A 476 9.13 -2.62 16.12
N GLY A 477 10.14 -2.90 15.26
CA GLY A 477 11.25 -3.81 15.58
C GLY A 477 12.02 -3.46 16.85
N PRO A 478 12.25 -2.18 17.19
CA PRO A 478 12.93 -1.79 18.45
C PRO A 478 12.12 -2.07 19.73
N SER A 479 10.87 -2.51 19.64
CA SER A 479 10.02 -2.77 20.80
C SER A 479 10.56 -3.92 21.67
N ILE A 480 10.51 -3.74 22.99
CA ILE A 480 10.86 -4.81 23.95
C ILE A 480 10.00 -6.08 23.77
N TYR A 481 8.78 -5.94 23.28
CA TYR A 481 7.87 -7.06 23.03
C TYR A 481 8.28 -7.89 21.79
N ALA A 482 9.17 -7.41 20.94
CA ALA A 482 9.65 -8.14 19.76
C ALA A 482 10.33 -9.49 20.14
N LYS A 483 10.90 -9.58 21.36
CA LYS A 483 11.46 -10.85 21.91
C LYS A 483 10.44 -11.98 21.92
N THR A 484 9.16 -11.69 22.17
CA THR A 484 8.08 -12.70 22.12
C THR A 484 7.94 -13.33 20.73
N LEU A 485 8.11 -12.52 19.67
CA LEU A 485 8.06 -13.02 18.29
C LEU A 485 9.24 -13.92 17.95
N PHE A 486 10.42 -13.66 18.53
CA PHE A 486 11.58 -14.55 18.38
C PHE A 486 11.33 -15.95 18.97
N LEU A 487 10.64 -16.03 20.11
CA LEU A 487 10.25 -17.33 20.67
C LEU A 487 9.29 -18.10 19.73
N ILE A 488 8.34 -17.39 19.09
CA ILE A 488 7.45 -17.99 18.11
C ILE A 488 8.24 -18.40 16.85
N GLN A 489 9.22 -17.59 16.44
CA GLN A 489 10.11 -17.92 15.32
C GLN A 489 10.93 -19.19 15.60
N LYS A 490 11.50 -19.36 16.80
CA LYS A 490 12.17 -20.60 17.20
C LYS A 490 11.25 -21.80 17.06
N ARG A 491 9.95 -21.68 17.43
CA ARG A 491 8.96 -22.75 17.22
C ARG A 491 8.76 -23.07 15.74
N ALA A 492 8.72 -22.04 14.87
CA ALA A 492 8.63 -22.25 13.42
C ALA A 492 9.88 -22.98 12.89
N ILE A 493 11.06 -22.61 13.36
CA ILE A 493 12.32 -23.29 12.98
C ILE A 493 12.34 -24.75 13.45
N ARG A 494 11.89 -25.04 14.67
CA ARG A 494 11.75 -26.44 15.13
C ARG A 494 10.79 -27.23 14.24
N ALA A 495 9.67 -26.62 13.82
CA ALA A 495 8.75 -27.26 12.88
C ALA A 495 9.40 -27.56 11.53
N LEU A 496 10.26 -26.68 11.01
CA LEU A 496 11.02 -26.91 9.78
C LEU A 496 12.03 -28.06 9.92
N SER A 497 12.78 -28.06 11.03
CA SER A 497 13.88 -29.00 11.27
C SER A 497 13.41 -30.37 11.79
N GLY A 498 12.19 -30.45 12.33
CA GLY A 498 11.73 -31.65 13.03
C GLY A 498 12.35 -31.81 14.43
N LEU A 499 12.82 -30.71 15.02
CA LEU A 499 13.42 -30.67 16.36
C LEU A 499 12.37 -30.73 17.47
N GLY A 500 12.77 -31.28 18.64
CA GLY A 500 11.98 -31.28 19.87
C GLY A 500 11.82 -29.87 20.47
N TYR A 501 10.99 -29.77 21.50
CA TYR A 501 10.66 -28.50 22.12
C TYR A 501 11.86 -27.81 22.79
N SER A 502 12.74 -28.58 23.42
CA SER A 502 13.94 -28.11 24.15
C SER A 502 15.17 -27.92 23.27
N ASP A 503 15.16 -28.47 22.04
CA ASP A 503 16.35 -28.48 21.20
C ASP A 503 16.78 -27.08 20.75
N SER A 504 18.13 -26.91 20.63
CA SER A 504 18.70 -25.67 20.09
C SER A 504 18.29 -25.46 18.62
N THR A 505 18.00 -24.23 18.27
CA THR A 505 17.61 -23.85 16.89
C THR A 505 18.74 -23.15 16.13
N ALA A 506 19.92 -22.91 16.76
CA ALA A 506 20.99 -22.10 16.20
C ALA A 506 21.48 -22.63 14.83
N ASP A 507 21.83 -23.92 14.77
CA ASP A 507 22.31 -24.56 13.54
C ASP A 507 21.23 -24.60 12.46
N SER A 508 19.97 -24.72 12.84
CA SER A 508 18.84 -24.71 11.91
C SER A 508 18.63 -23.34 11.27
N PHE A 509 18.83 -22.24 12.00
CA PHE A 509 18.83 -20.89 11.42
C PHE A 509 19.90 -20.76 10.34
N LYS A 510 21.12 -21.24 10.62
CA LYS A 510 22.24 -21.25 9.64
C LYS A 510 21.93 -22.16 8.46
N LYS A 511 21.51 -23.42 8.71
CA LYS A 511 21.16 -24.41 7.68
C LYS A 511 20.14 -23.87 6.67
N PHE A 512 19.06 -23.27 7.15
CA PHE A 512 17.99 -22.73 6.30
C PHE A 512 18.25 -21.30 5.81
N LYS A 513 19.36 -20.69 6.21
CA LYS A 513 19.71 -19.29 5.89
C LYS A 513 18.61 -18.30 6.27
N ILE A 514 17.98 -18.52 7.43
CA ILE A 514 16.92 -17.69 8.00
C ILE A 514 17.52 -16.75 9.04
N LEU A 515 17.20 -15.46 8.96
CA LEU A 515 17.61 -14.49 9.97
C LEU A 515 16.64 -14.49 11.17
N SER A 516 17.17 -14.30 12.38
CA SER A 516 16.36 -14.00 13.56
C SER A 516 15.57 -12.68 13.37
N VAL A 517 14.53 -12.47 14.18
CA VAL A 517 13.76 -11.21 14.17
C VAL A 517 14.69 -10.00 14.29
N GLU A 518 15.67 -10.05 15.19
CA GLU A 518 16.63 -8.98 15.41
C GLU A 518 17.52 -8.75 14.19
N ASN A 519 18.12 -9.81 13.64
CA ASN A 519 18.95 -9.70 12.45
C ASN A 519 18.14 -9.32 11.20
N LEU A 520 16.84 -9.71 11.12
CA LEU A 520 15.94 -9.25 10.07
C LEU A 520 15.67 -7.74 10.19
N PHE A 521 15.51 -7.23 11.41
CA PHE A 521 15.41 -5.80 11.67
C PHE A 521 16.70 -5.07 11.25
N ARG A 522 17.88 -5.58 11.67
CA ARG A 522 19.18 -5.02 11.26
C ARG A 522 19.33 -4.98 9.74
N LEU A 523 18.95 -6.06 9.04
CA LEU A 523 18.98 -6.10 7.57
C LEU A 523 18.06 -5.05 6.95
N LYS A 524 16.86 -4.82 7.52
CA LYS A 524 15.90 -3.81 7.06
C LYS A 524 16.46 -2.38 7.23
N ILE A 525 17.05 -2.09 8.38
CA ILE A 525 17.70 -0.79 8.63
C ILE A 525 18.92 -0.60 7.71
N ALA A 526 19.75 -1.63 7.54
CA ALA A 526 20.88 -1.59 6.61
C ALA A 526 20.44 -1.31 5.16
N SER A 527 19.32 -1.93 4.75
CA SER A 527 18.69 -1.65 3.45
C SER A 527 18.29 -0.19 3.28
N LEU A 528 17.72 0.41 4.32
CA LEU A 528 17.32 1.82 4.33
C LEU A 528 18.54 2.75 4.33
N MET A 529 19.59 2.39 5.10
CA MET A 529 20.84 3.16 5.12
C MET A 529 21.60 3.09 3.79
N TRP A 530 21.57 1.94 3.12
CA TRP A 530 22.07 1.82 1.75
C TRP A 530 21.33 2.78 0.80
N ASP A 531 19.99 2.80 0.87
CA ASP A 531 19.18 3.69 0.04
C ASP A 531 19.49 5.17 0.32
N PHE A 532 19.76 5.52 1.57
CA PHE A 532 20.17 6.86 1.96
C PHE A 532 21.54 7.23 1.34
N ASP A 533 22.56 6.39 1.55
CA ASP A 533 23.94 6.64 1.10
C ASP A 533 24.07 6.74 -0.44
N HIS A 534 23.12 6.09 -1.17
CA HIS A 534 23.08 6.09 -2.64
C HIS A 534 22.01 7.03 -3.23
N ASN A 535 21.43 7.94 -2.45
CA ASN A 535 20.40 8.90 -2.88
C ASN A 535 19.16 8.23 -3.53
N LEU A 536 18.77 7.06 -3.03
CA LEU A 536 17.62 6.30 -3.52
C LEU A 536 16.34 6.54 -2.69
N LEU A 537 16.48 7.15 -1.50
CA LEU A 537 15.32 7.51 -0.67
C LEU A 537 14.53 8.67 -1.27
N PRO A 538 13.22 8.74 -0.98
CA PRO A 538 12.43 9.94 -1.27
C PRO A 538 13.05 11.21 -0.65
N ASN A 539 12.97 12.33 -1.36
CA ASN A 539 13.61 13.61 -0.96
C ASN A 539 13.24 14.05 0.48
N HIS A 540 12.02 13.78 0.90
CA HIS A 540 11.56 14.07 2.26
C HIS A 540 12.44 13.39 3.32
N PHE A 541 12.79 12.12 3.12
CA PHE A 541 13.65 11.38 4.06
C PHE A 541 15.09 11.86 4.04
N GLN A 542 15.64 12.19 2.88
CA GLN A 542 17.01 12.70 2.77
C GLN A 542 17.20 13.99 3.57
N LYS A 543 16.18 14.87 3.60
CA LYS A 543 16.26 16.17 4.27
C LYS A 543 16.04 16.09 5.78
N ILE A 544 15.27 15.12 6.27
CA ILE A 544 14.80 15.11 7.67
C ILE A 544 15.66 14.25 8.58
N PHE A 545 16.17 13.11 8.10
CA PHE A 545 16.73 12.12 9.01
C PHE A 545 18.23 12.24 9.24
N PHE A 546 19.02 12.64 8.25
CA PHE A 546 20.47 12.54 8.33
C PHE A 546 21.18 13.73 7.72
N LYS A 547 22.32 14.10 8.34
CA LYS A 547 23.32 15.01 7.77
C LYS A 547 24.70 14.40 7.90
N TYR A 548 25.53 14.56 6.88
CA TYR A 548 26.93 14.21 6.99
C TYR A 548 27.68 15.23 7.86
N SER A 549 28.74 14.79 8.54
CA SER A 549 29.54 15.68 9.39
C SER A 549 30.09 16.87 8.61
N SER A 550 30.40 16.69 7.33
CA SER A 550 30.85 17.75 6.42
C SER A 550 29.79 18.85 6.17
N GLU A 551 28.49 18.54 6.39
CA GLU A 551 27.39 19.49 6.21
C GLU A 551 27.06 20.28 7.49
N THR A 552 27.61 19.86 8.65
CA THR A 552 27.26 20.43 9.95
C THR A 552 28.29 21.46 10.44
N HIS A 553 29.54 21.38 10.00
CA HIS A 553 30.59 22.34 10.32
C HIS A 553 31.71 22.32 9.26
N SER A 554 32.39 23.46 9.12
CA SER A 554 33.50 23.64 8.14
C SER A 554 34.86 23.11 8.63
N TYR A 555 34.95 22.61 9.87
CA TYR A 555 36.22 22.13 10.41
C TYR A 555 36.53 20.71 9.93
N GLY A 556 37.75 20.46 9.47
CA GLY A 556 38.25 19.15 9.12
C GLY A 556 38.50 18.28 10.34
N THR A 557 37.48 17.56 10.80
CA THR A 557 37.59 16.58 11.89
C THR A 557 37.86 15.18 11.31
N ARG A 558 38.38 14.25 12.13
CA ARG A 558 38.51 12.84 11.74
C ARG A 558 37.19 12.24 11.27
N SER A 559 36.07 12.69 11.85
CA SER A 559 34.73 12.27 11.48
C SER A 559 34.31 12.79 10.10
N SER A 560 34.62 14.05 9.76
CA SER A 560 34.35 14.61 8.43
C SER A 560 35.22 14.00 7.34
N ALA A 561 36.52 13.73 7.66
CA ALA A 561 37.44 13.10 6.73
C ALA A 561 37.02 11.65 6.35
N ASN A 562 36.41 10.93 7.27
CA ASN A 562 35.93 9.57 7.03
C ASN A 562 34.49 9.51 6.46
N ALA A 563 33.91 10.64 6.04
CA ALA A 563 32.53 10.75 5.58
C ALA A 563 31.51 10.10 6.54
N ASN A 564 31.77 10.14 7.84
CA ASN A 564 30.87 9.62 8.86
C ASN A 564 29.65 10.53 9.03
N LEU A 565 28.51 9.94 9.35
CA LEU A 565 27.30 10.70 9.62
C LEU A 565 27.40 11.45 10.94
N ALA A 566 26.97 12.70 10.94
CA ALA A 566 26.84 13.46 12.18
C ALA A 566 25.81 12.81 13.11
N GLN A 567 26.15 12.70 14.39
CA GLN A 567 25.15 12.42 15.41
C GLN A 567 24.45 13.74 15.75
N ASN A 568 23.14 13.81 15.48
CA ASN A 568 22.35 14.96 15.90
C ASN A 568 22.30 15.05 17.42
N ALA A 569 21.86 16.20 17.93
CA ALA A 569 21.76 16.52 19.34
C ALA A 569 21.20 15.37 20.21
N LEU A 570 21.52 15.40 21.52
CA LEU A 570 21.08 14.38 22.47
C LEU A 570 19.55 14.20 22.44
N TYR A 571 19.11 12.94 22.57
CA TYR A 571 17.70 12.63 22.81
C TYR A 571 17.36 12.85 24.29
N ASN A 572 16.11 13.25 24.56
CA ASN A 572 15.66 13.55 25.92
C ASN A 572 15.03 12.34 26.62
N THR A 573 14.58 11.36 25.84
CA THR A 573 13.80 10.21 26.35
C THR A 573 14.25 8.90 25.72
N GLN A 574 13.88 7.79 26.37
CA GLN A 574 14.11 6.46 25.80
C GLN A 574 13.40 6.27 24.43
N ILE A 575 12.25 6.90 24.21
CA ILE A 575 11.55 6.87 22.91
C ILE A 575 12.38 7.61 21.85
N GLY A 576 12.98 8.74 22.22
CA GLY A 576 13.88 9.51 21.37
C GLY A 576 15.07 8.70 20.89
N SER A 577 15.68 7.89 21.79
CA SER A 577 16.84 7.06 21.43
C SER A 577 16.56 6.02 20.34
N LEU A 578 15.29 5.68 20.11
CA LEU A 578 14.87 4.72 19.07
C LEU A 578 14.69 5.36 17.70
N MET A 579 14.78 6.69 17.60
CA MET A 579 14.62 7.38 16.32
C MET A 579 15.75 7.05 15.35
N LEU A 580 15.41 6.99 14.08
CA LEU A 580 16.34 6.63 13.02
C LEU A 580 17.44 7.68 12.84
N LYS A 581 17.16 8.96 13.16
CA LYS A 581 18.17 10.03 13.13
C LYS A 581 19.34 9.80 14.12
N TYR A 582 19.16 8.96 15.15
CA TYR A 582 20.23 8.57 16.08
C TYR A 582 20.79 7.17 15.79
N THR A 583 19.90 6.21 15.45
CA THR A 583 20.30 4.83 15.21
C THR A 583 20.87 4.63 13.81
N GLY A 584 20.36 5.37 12.83
CA GLY A 584 20.78 5.27 11.42
C GLY A 584 22.26 5.58 11.19
N PRO A 585 22.79 6.73 11.69
CA PRO A 585 24.22 7.04 11.59
C PRO A 585 25.12 5.97 12.17
N LYS A 586 24.77 5.41 13.33
CA LYS A 586 25.52 4.32 13.96
C LYS A 586 25.56 3.09 13.07
N VAL A 587 24.41 2.71 12.51
CA VAL A 587 24.31 1.56 11.61
C VAL A 587 25.11 1.81 10.35
N LEU A 588 24.99 2.98 9.70
CA LEU A 588 25.71 3.27 8.47
C LEU A 588 27.22 3.30 8.68
N ASN A 589 27.70 3.91 9.77
CA ASN A 589 29.13 3.90 10.10
C ASN A 589 29.65 2.48 10.31
N THR A 590 28.88 1.62 11.00
CA THR A 590 29.22 0.19 11.13
C THR A 590 29.22 -0.50 9.76
N LEU A 591 28.27 -0.21 8.87
CA LEU A 591 28.23 -0.81 7.54
C LEU A 591 29.44 -0.39 6.70
N LYS A 592 29.82 0.90 6.75
CA LYS A 592 31.01 1.42 6.02
C LYS A 592 32.33 0.82 6.50
N SER A 593 32.41 0.36 7.75
CA SER A 593 33.60 -0.35 8.25
C SER A 593 33.71 -1.80 7.76
N LEU A 594 32.65 -2.37 7.17
CA LEU A 594 32.67 -3.71 6.60
C LEU A 594 33.39 -3.70 5.23
N SER A 595 34.38 -4.56 5.06
CA SER A 595 35.24 -4.62 3.86
C SER A 595 34.45 -4.77 2.54
N PHE A 596 33.31 -5.45 2.58
CA PHE A 596 32.49 -5.68 1.40
C PHE A 596 31.53 -4.53 1.06
N TYR A 597 31.33 -3.53 1.94
CA TYR A 597 30.35 -2.45 1.70
C TYR A 597 30.70 -1.65 0.44
N ASN A 598 31.92 -1.16 0.37
CA ASN A 598 32.42 -0.34 -0.75
C ASN A 598 32.62 -1.14 -2.06
N THR A 599 32.65 -2.47 -1.99
CA THR A 599 32.78 -3.35 -3.16
C THR A 599 31.44 -3.79 -3.77
N CYS A 600 30.33 -3.33 -3.20
CA CYS A 600 29.00 -3.66 -3.70
C CYS A 600 28.49 -2.56 -4.63
N TYR A 601 28.29 -2.89 -5.92
CA TYR A 601 27.72 -1.96 -6.90
C TYR A 601 26.19 -1.94 -6.94
N THR A 602 25.53 -2.93 -6.34
CA THR A 602 24.07 -3.02 -6.31
C THR A 602 23.54 -3.33 -4.92
N LYS A 603 22.37 -2.78 -4.60
CA LYS A 603 21.66 -3.07 -3.36
C LYS A 603 21.45 -4.57 -3.13
N LYS A 604 21.15 -5.32 -4.20
CA LYS A 604 20.93 -6.78 -4.12
C LYS A 604 22.20 -7.52 -3.69
N SER A 605 23.36 -7.16 -4.26
CA SER A 605 24.65 -7.72 -3.87
C SER A 605 24.99 -7.40 -2.42
N PHE A 606 24.83 -6.13 -2.02
CA PHE A 606 25.04 -5.69 -0.64
C PHE A 606 24.17 -6.48 0.36
N LEU A 607 22.86 -6.53 0.14
CA LEU A 607 21.96 -7.23 1.05
C LEU A 607 22.24 -8.73 1.14
N SER A 608 22.69 -9.34 0.04
CA SER A 608 23.11 -10.76 0.05
C SER A 608 24.35 -10.98 0.94
N LYS A 609 25.39 -10.17 0.77
CA LYS A 609 26.62 -10.25 1.57
C LYS A 609 26.36 -9.92 3.04
N TYR A 610 25.59 -8.87 3.32
CA TYR A 610 25.24 -8.49 4.69
C TYR A 610 24.37 -9.55 5.37
N LYS A 611 23.45 -10.21 4.65
CA LYS A 611 22.71 -11.36 5.17
C LYS A 611 23.63 -12.50 5.57
N THR A 612 24.64 -12.84 4.76
CA THR A 612 25.63 -13.86 5.07
C THR A 612 26.41 -13.48 6.32
N TYR A 613 26.91 -12.25 6.40
CA TYR A 613 27.59 -11.72 7.58
C TYR A 613 26.75 -11.86 8.87
N LEU A 614 25.45 -11.52 8.80
CA LEU A 614 24.52 -11.64 9.94
C LEU A 614 24.24 -13.09 10.33
N LEU A 615 24.37 -14.07 9.42
CA LEU A 615 24.20 -15.50 9.69
C LEU A 615 25.46 -16.11 10.34
N GLU A 616 26.64 -15.63 9.94
CA GLU A 616 27.92 -16.07 10.51
C GLU A 616 28.11 -15.57 11.94
N ASN A 617 27.63 -14.35 12.23
CA ASN A 617 27.70 -13.69 13.53
C ASN A 617 26.38 -13.85 14.32
N PHE A 618 25.73 -15.00 14.18
CA PHE A 618 24.45 -15.32 14.84
C PHE A 618 24.67 -15.82 16.27
#